data_e573eaf0a576187bed64e41f1d9f504d
#
_entry.id   e573eaf0a576187bed64e41f1d9f504d
#
_cell.length_a   1.000
_cell.length_b   1.000
_cell.length_c   1.000
_cell.angle_alpha   90.00
_cell.angle_beta   90.00
_cell.angle_gamma   90.00
#
_symmetry.space_group_name_H-M   'P 1'
#
loop_
_entity.id
_entity.type
_entity.pdbx_description
1 polymer ?
#
loop_
_entity_poly.entity_id
_entity_poly.type
_entity_poly.pdbx_seq_one_letter_code
_entity_poly.pdbx_strand_id
1 'polypeptide(L)' 'NPILSEHYNLNKAIYWMEFAVNNGNIDAKSKLQDLKKLKLKRMDRRKNKENP' A
#
# COMPACT_ATOMS: atom_id res chain seq x y z
N ASN A 1 -14.62 6.41 -11.62
CA ASN A 1 -14.37 7.10 -10.37
C ASN A 1 -12.89 7.05 -10.03
N PRO A 2 -12.19 8.18 -10.14
CA PRO A 2 -10.73 8.19 -9.97
C PRO A 2 -10.28 7.78 -8.56
N ILE A 3 -11.08 8.11 -7.56
CA ILE A 3 -10.71 7.77 -6.19
C ILE A 3 -10.70 6.25 -6.00
N LEU A 4 -11.72 5.61 -6.51
CA LEU A 4 -11.81 4.15 -6.42
C LEU A 4 -10.67 3.50 -7.20
N SER A 5 -10.33 4.08 -8.34
CA SER A 5 -9.25 3.54 -9.15
C SER A 5 -7.91 3.58 -8.42
N GLU A 6 -7.66 4.67 -7.72
CA GLU A 6 -6.42 4.79 -6.96
C GLU A 6 -6.32 3.72 -5.89
N HIS A 7 -7.38 3.56 -5.11
CA HIS A 7 -7.37 2.56 -4.05
C HIS A 7 -7.28 1.15 -4.62
N TYR A 8 -8.01 0.93 -5.69
CA TYR A 8 -7.99 -0.37 -6.33
C TYR A 8 -6.60 -0.73 -6.82
N ASN A 9 -5.94 0.22 -7.47
CA ASN A 9 -4.62 -0.01 -8.01
C ASN A 9 -3.60 -0.24 -6.91
N LEU A 10 -3.70 0.51 -5.83
CA LEU A 10 -2.78 0.36 -4.72
C LEU A 10 -2.96 -1.01 -4.05
N ASN A 11 -4.19 -1.39 -3.80
CA ASN A 11 -4.47 -2.69 -3.20
C ASN A 11 -4.00 -3.82 -4.09
N LYS A 12 -4.20 -3.67 -5.38
CA LYS A 12 -3.77 -4.69 -6.33
C LYS A 12 -2.25 -4.81 -6.34
N ALA A 13 -1.57 -3.68 -6.29
CA ALA A 13 -0.11 -3.70 -6.27
C ALA A 13 0.41 -4.39 -5.03
N ILE A 14 -0.21 -4.12 -3.88
CA ILE A 14 0.18 -4.76 -2.63
C ILE A 14 -0.05 -6.26 -2.73
N TYR A 15 -1.17 -6.66 -3.28
CA TYR A 15 -1.49 -8.07 -3.45
C TYR A 15 -0.41 -8.78 -4.27
N TRP A 16 -0.05 -8.20 -5.40
CA TRP A 16 0.94 -8.81 -6.27
C TRP A 16 2.32 -8.84 -5.62
N MET A 17 2.65 -7.81 -4.87
CA MET A 17 3.93 -7.79 -4.18
C MET A 17 3.98 -8.85 -3.10
N GLU A 18 2.89 -9.05 -2.38
CA GLU A 18 2.82 -10.11 -1.38
C GLU A 18 2.99 -11.47 -2.02
N PHE A 19 2.37 -11.65 -3.17
CA PHE A 19 2.50 -12.89 -3.91
C PHE A 19 3.96 -13.13 -4.29
N ALA A 20 4.63 -12.09 -4.78
CA ALA A 20 6.02 -12.21 -5.18
C ALA A 20 6.91 -12.52 -3.98
N VAL A 21 6.65 -11.89 -2.84
CA VAL A 21 7.42 -12.14 -1.63
C VAL A 21 7.25 -13.60 -1.21
N ASN A 22 6.04 -14.11 -1.28
CA ASN A 22 5.78 -15.50 -0.92
C ASN A 22 6.54 -16.46 -1.84
N ASN A 23 6.84 -16.00 -3.04
CA ASN A 23 7.61 -16.82 -3.98
C ASN A 23 9.11 -16.63 -3.84
N GLY A 24 9.54 -15.88 -2.82
CA GLY A 24 10.96 -15.73 -2.55
C GLY A 24 11.61 -14.53 -3.17
N ASN A 25 10.83 -13.58 -3.66
CA ASN A 25 11.39 -12.38 -4.28
C ASN A 25 11.72 -11.35 -3.21
N ILE A 26 13.01 -11.20 -2.92
CA ILE A 26 13.46 -10.30 -1.87
C ILE A 26 13.24 -8.85 -2.27
N ASP A 27 13.43 -8.53 -3.54
CA ASP A 27 13.23 -7.16 -4.01
C ASP A 27 11.79 -6.74 -3.82
N ALA A 28 10.87 -7.67 -4.02
CA ALA A 28 9.45 -7.37 -3.85
C ALA A 28 9.13 -7.03 -2.40
N LYS A 29 9.87 -7.61 -1.47
CA LYS A 29 9.64 -7.34 -0.05
C LYS A 29 9.87 -5.87 0.26
N SER A 30 10.93 -5.30 -0.27
CA SER A 30 11.22 -3.90 -0.06
C SER A 30 10.14 -3.01 -0.66
N LYS A 31 9.71 -3.33 -1.86
CA LYS A 31 8.66 -2.57 -2.52
C LYS A 31 7.33 -2.72 -1.81
N LEU A 32 7.08 -3.90 -1.27
CA LEU A 32 5.86 -4.13 -0.52
C LEU A 32 5.79 -3.24 0.71
N GLN A 33 6.92 -3.11 1.40
CA GLN A 33 6.97 -2.23 2.56
C GLN A 33 6.68 -0.79 2.18
N ASP A 34 7.23 -0.35 1.06
CA ASP A 34 6.98 1.01 0.60
C ASP A 34 5.51 1.22 0.27
N LEU A 35 4.90 0.24 -0.37
CA LEU A 35 3.48 0.34 -0.72
C LEU A 35 2.62 0.37 0.52
N LYS A 36 2.96 -0.43 1.51
CA LYS A 36 2.20 -0.45 2.76
C LYS A 36 2.33 0.87 3.49
N LYS A 37 3.51 1.44 3.48
CA LYS A 37 3.71 2.74 4.09
C LYS A 37 2.88 3.81 3.40
N LEU A 38 2.84 3.76 2.08
CA LEU A 38 2.05 4.70 1.32
C LEU A 38 0.58 4.57 1.66
N LYS A 39 0.10 3.35 1.78
CA LYS A 39 -1.29 3.12 2.11
C LYS A 39 -1.61 3.66 3.49
N LEU A 40 -0.75 3.37 4.45
CA LEU A 40 -0.94 3.87 5.81
C LEU A 40 -0.91 5.38 5.86
N LYS A 41 -0.01 5.98 5.10
CA LYS A 41 0.11 7.43 5.08
C LYS A 41 -1.18 8.07 4.59
N ARG A 42 -1.78 7.49 3.59
CA ARG A 42 -3.02 8.01 3.04
C ARG A 42 -4.17 7.88 4.03
N MET A 43 -4.19 6.76 4.75
CA MET A 43 -5.22 6.54 5.74
C MET A 43 -5.01 7.40 6.98
N ASP A 44 -3.76 7.61 7.34
CA ASP A 44 -3.42 8.38 8.54
C ASP A 44 -3.75 9.85 8.42
N ARG A 45 -3.93 10.33 7.22
CA ARG A 45 -4.25 11.74 7.03
C ARG A 45 -5.46 12.15 7.83
N ARG A 46 -6.46 11.27 7.90
CA ARG A 46 -7.65 11.56 8.68
C ARG A 46 -7.35 11.57 10.15
N LYS A 47 -6.59 10.59 10.59
CA LYS A 47 -6.28 10.48 12.01
C LYS A 47 -5.48 11.66 12.50
N ASN A 48 -4.57 12.12 11.67
CA ASN A 48 -3.76 13.27 12.04
C ASN A 48 -4.60 14.51 12.27
N LYS A 49 -5.65 14.65 11.52
CA LYS A 49 -6.53 15.78 11.67
C LYS A 49 -7.29 15.73 12.98
N GLU A 50 -7.69 14.54 13.35
CA GLU A 50 -8.44 14.37 14.58
C GLU A 50 -7.58 14.50 15.80
N ASN A 51 -6.31 14.31 15.62
CA ASN A 51 -5.37 14.35 16.71
C ASN A 51 -4.66 15.69 16.73
N PRO A 52 -5.12 16.62 17.50
CA PRO A 52 -4.52 17.95 17.54
C PRO A 52 -3.13 17.98 18.18
#